data_cc008aacafcec603a777ba796ccb317a
#
_entry.id   cc008aacafcec603a777ba796ccb317a
#
_cell.length_a   1.000
_cell.length_b   1.000
_cell.length_c   1.000
_cell.angle_alpha   90.00
_cell.angle_beta   90.00
_cell.angle_gamma   90.00
#
_symmetry.space_group_name_H-M   'P 1'
#
loop_
_entity.id
_entity.type
_entity.pdbx_description
1 polymer ?
#
loop_
_entity_poly.entity_id
_entity_poly.type
_entity_poly.pdbx_seq_one_letter_code
_entity_poly.pdbx_strand_id
1 'polypeptide(L)'
;MMTEKVRLEVLTTPSNGDGVRRQIEKTIETNRTKFDFVMKQLPHMETAIETLQNGHGDLLAMSAHQWKDLAHEGLSVVGVLPRREPTWVLVSDDKPEYLQSKAIVVCDHVLLRRQMRRSRADLNLMESQEFADSISKGPAFAALDPQDRTSWLEEQRQKETLDGYIVSRGKHADLKFKARRHTLGLQRENPERNHFIPPPLHGFTLLVSRSGFPSASVQSMCDNGAYISHRMEAAFLASIPEELHGITGIFVEQRKIAAILREANRSQDDQTLEGVLDVNKKIKIAGPRLEMRMETLNHSGTVTAGAERVCPVEESHMGMVNVLREFHILLDMMLNEHPEIPRQHIGLPDEFSMARPPLLDLTTVHSASSEEE
;
A
#
# COMPACT_ATOMS: atom_id res chain seq x y z
N MET A 1 24.61 37.97 7.80
CA MET A 1 23.24 38.04 8.36
C MET A 1 22.85 36.63 8.80
N MET A 2 22.70 36.39 10.11
CA MET A 2 22.10 35.16 10.59
C MET A 2 20.61 35.25 10.23
N THR A 3 20.16 34.45 9.29
CA THR A 3 18.72 34.30 9.04
C THR A 3 18.09 33.67 10.28
N GLU A 4 17.15 34.39 10.88
CA GLU A 4 16.37 33.89 12.01
C GLU A 4 15.66 32.58 11.58
N LYS A 5 15.93 31.51 12.31
CA LYS A 5 15.32 30.21 11.99
C LYS A 5 13.85 30.22 12.39
N VAL A 6 13.00 29.70 11.53
CA VAL A 6 11.59 29.51 11.87
C VAL A 6 11.50 28.39 12.91
N ARG A 7 10.90 28.70 14.06
CA ARG A 7 10.61 27.70 15.10
C ARG A 7 9.35 26.94 14.74
N LEU A 8 9.42 25.60 14.78
CA LEU A 8 8.29 24.72 14.50
C LEU A 8 8.18 23.64 15.59
N GLU A 9 7.02 23.54 16.20
CA GLU A 9 6.69 22.47 17.14
C GLU A 9 5.99 21.32 16.41
N VAL A 10 6.65 20.15 16.40
CA VAL A 10 6.19 18.96 15.71
C VAL A 10 5.71 17.93 16.72
N LEU A 11 4.42 17.62 16.65
CA LEU A 11 3.77 16.59 17.47
C LEU A 11 3.98 15.22 16.82
N THR A 12 4.25 14.22 17.62
CA THR A 12 4.40 12.82 17.20
C THR A 12 3.77 11.89 18.23
N THR A 13 3.41 10.69 17.81
CA THR A 13 3.00 9.60 18.68
C THR A 13 4.09 8.52 18.76
N PRO A 14 4.02 7.56 19.69
CA PRO A 14 4.88 6.39 19.69
C PRO A 14 4.87 5.67 18.35
N SER A 15 5.97 5.00 18.02
CA SER A 15 6.05 4.24 16.76
C SER A 15 5.07 3.07 16.78
N ASN A 16 4.21 3.00 15.76
CA ASN A 16 3.29 1.88 15.54
C ASN A 16 3.83 0.89 14.48
N GLY A 17 5.12 0.93 14.20
CA GLY A 17 5.72 0.14 13.13
C GLY A 17 5.39 0.67 11.72
N ASP A 18 4.82 1.87 11.63
CA ASP A 18 4.54 2.56 10.36
C ASP A 18 5.74 3.37 9.84
N GLY A 19 6.78 3.55 10.67
CA GLY A 19 8.02 4.27 10.37
C GLY A 19 7.87 5.78 10.29
N VAL A 20 6.72 6.36 10.64
CA VAL A 20 6.47 7.81 10.64
C VAL A 20 7.44 8.53 11.55
N ARG A 21 7.54 8.09 12.81
CA ARG A 21 8.41 8.69 13.80
C ARG A 21 9.87 8.73 13.35
N ARG A 22 10.38 7.62 12.86
CA ARG A 22 11.76 7.51 12.36
C ARG A 22 12.01 8.46 11.19
N GLN A 23 11.02 8.63 10.32
CA GLN A 23 11.15 9.54 9.20
C GLN A 23 11.16 10.99 9.64
N ILE A 24 10.28 11.39 10.58
CA ILE A 24 10.26 12.78 11.07
C ILE A 24 11.53 13.14 11.83
N GLU A 25 12.06 12.23 12.65
CA GLU A 25 13.34 12.40 13.35
C GLU A 25 14.47 12.70 12.33
N LYS A 26 14.56 11.89 11.27
CA LYS A 26 15.54 12.10 10.19
C LYS A 26 15.31 13.42 9.44
N THR A 27 14.06 13.78 9.19
CA THR A 27 13.71 15.04 8.51
C THR A 27 14.10 16.25 9.35
N ILE A 28 13.84 16.21 10.66
CA ILE A 28 14.26 17.22 11.62
C ILE A 28 15.78 17.37 11.59
N GLU A 29 16.52 16.27 11.70
CA GLU A 29 17.99 16.29 11.67
C GLU A 29 18.53 16.91 10.40
N THR A 30 18.00 16.54 9.25
CA THR A 30 18.44 17.05 7.95
C THR A 30 18.15 18.54 7.76
N ASN A 31 17.10 19.07 8.38
CA ASN A 31 16.64 20.45 8.20
C ASN A 31 16.99 21.40 9.37
N ARG A 32 17.81 20.99 10.34
CA ARG A 32 18.24 21.81 11.50
C ARG A 32 18.92 23.12 11.13
N THR A 33 19.46 23.24 9.94
CA THR A 33 20.08 24.48 9.46
C THR A 33 19.05 25.56 9.11
N LYS A 34 17.85 25.16 8.71
CA LYS A 34 16.77 26.05 8.26
C LYS A 34 15.74 26.33 9.34
N PHE A 35 15.49 25.36 10.21
CA PHE A 35 14.45 25.41 11.23
C PHE A 35 14.99 25.14 12.63
N ASP A 36 14.31 25.70 13.61
CA ASP A 36 14.44 25.34 15.02
C ASP A 36 13.24 24.44 15.40
N PHE A 37 13.50 23.15 15.41
CA PHE A 37 12.45 22.16 15.69
C PHE A 37 12.36 21.81 17.16
N VAL A 38 11.14 21.80 17.68
CA VAL A 38 10.79 21.22 18.96
C VAL A 38 9.90 20.01 18.72
N MET A 39 10.39 18.80 18.97
CA MET A 39 9.61 17.59 18.85
C MET A 39 8.96 17.24 20.19
N LYS A 40 7.63 17.07 20.20
CA LYS A 40 6.85 16.69 21.38
C LYS A 40 6.13 15.37 21.10
N GLN A 41 6.41 14.39 21.93
CA GLN A 41 5.73 13.10 21.87
C GLN A 41 4.49 13.11 22.76
N LEU A 42 3.35 12.68 22.18
CA LEU A 42 2.08 12.51 22.86
C LEU A 42 1.71 11.02 22.90
N PRO A 43 1.01 10.56 23.93
CA PRO A 43 0.79 9.11 24.13
C PRO A 43 -0.12 8.50 23.07
N HIS A 44 -1.16 9.23 22.62
CA HIS A 44 -2.17 8.75 21.68
C HIS A 44 -2.42 9.76 20.57
N MET A 45 -2.96 9.27 19.46
CA MET A 45 -3.25 10.09 18.27
C MET A 45 -4.36 11.11 18.57
N GLU A 46 -5.40 10.72 19.30
CA GLU A 46 -6.50 11.58 19.70
C GLU A 46 -5.97 12.79 20.49
N THR A 47 -5.12 12.53 21.50
CA THR A 47 -4.50 13.60 22.29
C THR A 47 -3.62 14.52 21.43
N ALA A 48 -2.95 13.96 20.42
CA ALA A 48 -2.13 14.75 19.50
C ALA A 48 -2.98 15.66 18.62
N ILE A 49 -4.14 15.18 18.14
CA ILE A 49 -5.10 15.95 17.37
C ILE A 49 -5.69 17.08 18.21
N GLU A 50 -6.19 16.79 19.40
CA GLU A 50 -6.72 17.80 20.31
C GLU A 50 -5.67 18.87 20.65
N THR A 51 -4.43 18.46 20.91
CA THR A 51 -3.31 19.37 21.18
C THR A 51 -3.06 20.30 19.99
N LEU A 52 -3.09 19.75 18.76
CA LEU A 52 -2.92 20.53 17.54
C LEU A 52 -4.10 21.50 17.34
N GLN A 53 -5.35 21.05 17.49
CA GLN A 53 -6.56 21.85 17.33
C GLN A 53 -6.60 23.01 18.33
N ASN A 54 -6.16 22.79 19.56
CA ASN A 54 -6.07 23.80 20.62
C ASN A 54 -4.90 24.80 20.45
N GLY A 55 -4.09 24.63 19.39
CA GLY A 55 -2.99 25.55 19.13
C GLY A 55 -1.69 25.28 19.88
N HIS A 56 -1.59 24.14 20.53
CA HIS A 56 -0.39 23.70 21.26
C HIS A 56 0.49 22.81 20.41
N GLY A 57 0.93 23.32 19.27
CA GLY A 57 1.77 22.68 18.27
C GLY A 57 1.48 23.23 16.88
N ASP A 58 2.46 23.14 15.98
CA ASP A 58 2.35 23.64 14.62
C ASP A 58 2.01 22.55 13.62
N LEU A 59 2.63 21.40 13.79
CA LEU A 59 2.53 20.25 12.89
C LEU A 59 2.29 18.96 13.67
N LEU A 60 1.51 18.06 13.09
CA LEU A 60 1.38 16.68 13.54
C LEU A 60 1.84 15.75 12.41
N ALA A 61 2.81 14.88 12.71
CA ALA A 61 3.26 13.86 11.77
C ALA A 61 2.45 12.57 11.98
N MET A 62 1.81 12.07 10.92
CA MET A 62 1.03 10.84 10.94
C MET A 62 1.11 10.07 9.61
N SER A 63 0.70 8.81 9.62
CA SER A 63 0.57 8.04 8.39
C SER A 63 -0.69 8.43 7.62
N ALA A 64 -0.68 8.22 6.29
CA ALA A 64 -1.86 8.48 5.48
C ALA A 64 -3.03 7.53 5.82
N HIS A 65 -2.75 6.34 6.35
CA HIS A 65 -3.78 5.44 6.89
C HIS A 65 -4.51 6.05 8.09
N GLN A 66 -3.76 6.54 9.07
CA GLN A 66 -4.34 7.19 10.24
C GLN A 66 -5.17 8.41 9.84
N TRP A 67 -4.67 9.20 8.88
CA TRP A 67 -5.38 10.37 8.37
C TRP A 67 -6.72 10.01 7.72
N LYS A 68 -6.79 8.94 6.95
CA LYS A 68 -8.01 8.47 6.29
C LYS A 68 -9.15 8.20 7.29
N ASP A 69 -8.81 7.65 8.45
CA ASP A 69 -9.79 7.14 9.43
C ASP A 69 -10.22 8.20 10.46
N LEU A 70 -9.71 9.45 10.33
CA LEU A 70 -9.96 10.52 11.28
C LEU A 70 -10.99 11.52 10.76
N ALA A 71 -11.70 12.18 11.72
CA ALA A 71 -12.46 13.39 11.42
C ALA A 71 -11.50 14.56 11.20
N HIS A 72 -11.67 15.27 10.08
CA HIS A 72 -10.71 16.29 9.62
C HIS A 72 -11.13 17.73 9.96
N GLU A 73 -12.08 17.95 10.86
CA GLU A 73 -12.58 19.29 11.18
C GLU A 73 -11.45 20.21 11.67
N GLY A 74 -11.29 21.34 10.95
CA GLY A 74 -10.29 22.34 11.27
C GLY A 74 -8.84 21.94 10.98
N LEU A 75 -8.59 20.76 10.39
CA LEU A 75 -7.27 20.26 10.04
C LEU A 75 -7.09 20.12 8.53
N SER A 76 -5.84 20.23 8.10
CA SER A 76 -5.45 20.03 6.70
C SER A 76 -4.07 19.43 6.56
N VAL A 77 -3.85 18.68 5.47
CA VAL A 77 -2.53 18.20 5.08
C VAL A 77 -1.77 19.37 4.45
N VAL A 78 -0.76 19.86 5.14
CA VAL A 78 0.07 20.99 4.69
C VAL A 78 1.32 20.56 3.94
N GLY A 79 1.66 19.28 4.00
CA GLY A 79 2.77 18.70 3.27
C GLY A 79 2.84 17.18 3.39
N VAL A 80 3.59 16.57 2.50
CA VAL A 80 3.90 15.14 2.51
C VAL A 80 5.41 14.97 2.41
N LEU A 81 5.98 14.19 3.30
CA LEU A 81 7.40 13.88 3.25
C LEU A 81 7.70 12.93 2.08
N PRO A 82 8.96 12.85 1.59
CA PRO A 82 9.32 11.88 0.56
C PRO A 82 8.77 10.49 0.91
N ARG A 83 8.05 9.88 -0.03
CA ARG A 83 7.43 8.57 0.21
C ARG A 83 8.49 7.55 0.59
N ARG A 84 8.28 6.87 1.69
CA ARG A 84 9.09 5.70 2.05
C ARG A 84 8.75 4.56 1.10
N GLU A 85 9.68 3.65 0.91
CA GLU A 85 9.46 2.49 0.04
C GLU A 85 8.18 1.74 0.46
N PRO A 86 7.12 1.75 -0.36
CA PRO A 86 5.82 1.22 -0.01
C PRO A 86 5.76 -0.29 -0.24
N THR A 87 6.80 -1.00 0.21
CA THR A 87 6.89 -2.44 0.02
C THR A 87 6.64 -3.19 1.32
N TRP A 88 6.18 -4.39 1.17
CA TRP A 88 6.13 -5.38 2.21
C TRP A 88 7.31 -6.33 2.09
N VAL A 89 7.58 -7.09 3.12
CA VAL A 89 8.66 -8.06 3.13
C VAL A 89 8.15 -9.39 3.65
N LEU A 90 8.54 -10.44 2.97
CA LEU A 90 8.49 -11.80 3.51
C LEU A 90 9.76 -12.01 4.34
N VAL A 91 9.59 -12.33 5.60
CA VAL A 91 10.68 -12.72 6.51
C VAL A 91 10.72 -14.25 6.54
N SER A 92 11.74 -14.83 5.91
CA SER A 92 11.93 -16.26 5.78
C SER A 92 13.39 -16.56 5.41
N ASP A 93 13.84 -17.77 5.58
CA ASP A 93 15.21 -18.16 5.21
C ASP A 93 15.37 -18.23 3.68
N ASP A 94 14.32 -18.67 2.97
CA ASP A 94 14.29 -18.76 1.53
C ASP A 94 13.47 -17.66 0.89
N LYS A 95 13.73 -17.38 -0.40
CA LYS A 95 12.92 -16.46 -1.20
C LYS A 95 11.54 -17.07 -1.47
N PRO A 96 10.51 -16.24 -1.79
CA PRO A 96 9.17 -16.74 -2.08
C PRO A 96 9.15 -17.90 -3.09
N GLU A 97 9.98 -17.83 -4.11
CA GLU A 97 10.07 -18.83 -5.19
C GLU A 97 10.64 -20.18 -4.74
N TYR A 98 11.39 -20.20 -3.64
CA TYR A 98 12.11 -21.37 -3.13
C TYR A 98 11.57 -21.93 -1.83
N LEU A 99 10.52 -21.32 -1.26
CA LEU A 99 9.83 -21.91 -0.12
C LEU A 99 9.33 -23.31 -0.46
N GLN A 100 9.39 -24.22 0.49
CA GLN A 100 8.88 -25.58 0.32
C GLN A 100 7.38 -25.56 0.02
N SER A 101 6.90 -26.56 -0.72
CA SER A 101 5.46 -26.73 -0.92
C SER A 101 4.78 -26.94 0.42
N LYS A 102 3.60 -26.31 0.62
CA LYS A 102 2.83 -26.28 1.88
C LYS A 102 3.53 -25.58 3.04
N ALA A 103 4.61 -24.81 2.78
CA ALA A 103 5.22 -23.98 3.81
C ALA A 103 4.17 -23.03 4.44
N ILE A 104 4.25 -22.89 5.77
CA ILE A 104 3.33 -22.05 6.54
C ILE A 104 3.84 -20.62 6.51
N VAL A 105 3.06 -19.72 5.89
CA VAL A 105 3.38 -18.29 5.83
C VAL A 105 2.22 -17.48 6.40
N VAL A 106 2.52 -16.70 7.44
CA VAL A 106 1.53 -15.85 8.12
C VAL A 106 1.50 -14.46 7.50
N CYS A 107 0.29 -13.98 7.23
CA CYS A 107 0.05 -12.62 6.74
C CYS A 107 -1.35 -12.14 7.12
N ASP A 108 -1.45 -11.07 7.91
CA ASP A 108 -2.73 -10.51 8.33
C ASP A 108 -3.40 -9.64 7.24
N HIS A 109 -2.68 -9.28 6.18
CA HIS A 109 -3.24 -8.43 5.14
C HIS A 109 -3.85 -9.26 3.99
N VAL A 110 -5.16 -9.18 3.80
CA VAL A 110 -5.92 -9.98 2.82
C VAL A 110 -5.36 -9.82 1.39
N LEU A 111 -5.12 -8.59 0.93
CA LEU A 111 -4.56 -8.34 -0.40
C LEU A 111 -3.25 -9.10 -0.61
N LEU A 112 -2.32 -9.02 0.36
CA LEU A 112 -1.02 -9.67 0.23
C LEU A 112 -1.13 -11.19 0.26
N ARG A 113 -2.08 -11.76 1.02
CA ARG A 113 -2.37 -13.21 0.95
C ARG A 113 -2.85 -13.60 -0.44
N ARG A 114 -3.76 -12.83 -1.05
CA ARG A 114 -4.25 -13.10 -2.42
C ARG A 114 -3.14 -12.97 -3.47
N GLN A 115 -2.31 -11.95 -3.38
CA GLN A 115 -1.14 -11.78 -4.25
C GLN A 115 -0.11 -12.90 -4.05
N MET A 116 0.10 -13.34 -2.81
CA MET A 116 0.98 -14.48 -2.54
C MET A 116 0.41 -15.78 -3.10
N ARG A 117 -0.90 -16.03 -2.99
CA ARG A 117 -1.56 -17.18 -3.64
C ARG A 117 -1.42 -17.14 -5.16
N ARG A 118 -1.53 -15.97 -5.79
CA ARG A 118 -1.24 -15.81 -7.22
C ARG A 118 0.16 -16.28 -7.59
N SER A 119 1.12 -15.96 -6.74
CA SER A 119 2.53 -16.32 -6.95
C SER A 119 2.79 -17.79 -6.61
N ARG A 120 2.22 -18.28 -5.51
CA ARG A 120 2.50 -19.59 -4.91
C ARG A 120 1.20 -20.15 -4.27
N ALA A 121 0.38 -20.75 -5.13
CA ALA A 121 -0.90 -21.34 -4.70
C ALA A 121 -0.74 -22.57 -3.77
N ASP A 122 0.46 -23.13 -3.73
CA ASP A 122 0.82 -24.31 -2.94
C ASP A 122 1.20 -24.02 -1.48
N LEU A 123 1.33 -22.72 -1.11
CA LEU A 123 1.66 -22.33 0.26
C LEU A 123 0.43 -22.39 1.17
N ASN A 124 0.67 -22.68 2.44
CA ASN A 124 -0.34 -22.57 3.49
C ASN A 124 -0.33 -21.16 4.08
N LEU A 125 -1.23 -20.31 3.57
CA LEU A 125 -1.32 -18.89 3.93
C LEU A 125 -2.45 -18.68 4.91
N MET A 126 -2.16 -18.14 6.10
CA MET A 126 -3.12 -17.93 7.18
C MET A 126 -2.89 -16.61 7.92
N GLU A 127 -3.84 -16.20 8.73
CA GLU A 127 -3.71 -15.05 9.63
C GLU A 127 -2.92 -15.41 10.89
N SER A 128 -2.42 -14.38 11.57
CA SER A 128 -1.63 -14.58 12.79
C SER A 128 -2.43 -15.29 13.89
N GLN A 129 -3.71 -14.95 14.04
CA GLN A 129 -4.59 -15.58 15.02
C GLN A 129 -4.88 -17.04 14.66
N GLU A 130 -5.22 -17.31 13.40
CA GLU A 130 -5.45 -18.65 12.86
C GLU A 130 -4.22 -19.55 13.08
N PHE A 131 -3.03 -19.03 12.80
CA PHE A 131 -1.78 -19.74 13.08
C PHE A 131 -1.62 -20.03 14.58
N ALA A 132 -1.85 -19.03 15.44
CA ALA A 132 -1.73 -19.20 16.89
C ALA A 132 -2.72 -20.24 17.43
N ASP A 133 -3.94 -20.28 16.88
CA ASP A 133 -4.96 -21.27 17.23
C ASP A 133 -4.54 -22.68 16.79
N SER A 134 -3.97 -22.81 15.60
CA SER A 134 -3.51 -24.10 15.06
C SER A 134 -2.42 -24.77 15.93
N ILE A 135 -1.62 -23.96 16.64
CA ILE A 135 -0.58 -24.44 17.57
C ILE A 135 -1.01 -24.37 19.04
N SER A 136 -2.31 -24.21 19.31
CA SER A 136 -2.91 -24.13 20.66
C SER A 136 -2.37 -22.97 21.52
N LYS A 137 -2.02 -21.85 20.89
CA LYS A 137 -1.55 -20.63 21.57
C LYS A 137 -2.44 -19.41 21.33
N GLY A 138 -3.62 -19.59 20.73
CA GLY A 138 -4.55 -18.52 20.37
C GLY A 138 -4.86 -17.55 21.51
N PRO A 139 -5.32 -18.01 22.71
CA PRO A 139 -5.62 -17.10 23.83
C PRO A 139 -4.41 -16.28 24.29
N ALA A 140 -3.23 -16.89 24.30
CA ALA A 140 -2.00 -16.20 24.68
C ALA A 140 -1.59 -15.15 23.65
N PHE A 141 -1.76 -15.45 22.36
CA PHE A 141 -1.49 -14.52 21.26
C PHE A 141 -2.49 -13.35 21.24
N ALA A 142 -3.78 -13.62 21.44
CA ALA A 142 -4.82 -12.60 21.51
C ALA A 142 -4.56 -11.56 22.62
N ALA A 143 -3.98 -12.00 23.73
CA ALA A 143 -3.61 -11.15 24.87
C ALA A 143 -2.36 -10.29 24.64
N LEU A 144 -1.60 -10.52 23.55
CA LEU A 144 -0.41 -9.73 23.27
C LEU A 144 -0.76 -8.34 22.73
N ASP A 145 0.02 -7.36 23.13
CA ASP A 145 -0.03 -6.05 22.50
C ASP A 145 0.26 -6.15 20.99
N PRO A 146 -0.44 -5.37 20.13
CA PRO A 146 -0.24 -5.40 18.68
C PRO A 146 1.22 -5.19 18.24
N GLN A 147 2.02 -4.50 19.07
CA GLN A 147 3.45 -4.29 18.81
C GLN A 147 4.27 -5.58 19.02
N ASP A 148 3.89 -6.41 19.98
CA ASP A 148 4.62 -7.64 20.35
C ASP A 148 4.27 -8.83 19.46
N ARG A 149 3.14 -8.80 18.77
CA ARG A 149 2.68 -9.89 17.88
C ARG A 149 3.71 -10.27 16.82
N THR A 150 4.38 -9.27 16.24
CA THR A 150 5.42 -9.56 15.22
C THR A 150 6.68 -10.16 15.83
N SER A 151 7.04 -9.76 17.05
CA SER A 151 8.16 -10.37 17.78
C SER A 151 7.85 -11.83 18.12
N TRP A 152 6.61 -12.11 18.48
CA TRP A 152 6.14 -13.46 18.71
C TRP A 152 6.20 -14.32 17.45
N LEU A 153 5.81 -13.79 16.27
CA LEU A 153 5.92 -14.49 15.00
C LEU A 153 7.39 -14.83 14.69
N GLU A 154 8.31 -13.88 14.93
CA GLU A 154 9.74 -14.14 14.72
C GLU A 154 10.25 -15.25 15.66
N GLU A 155 9.78 -15.31 16.91
CA GLU A 155 10.10 -16.41 17.82
C GLU A 155 9.59 -17.77 17.30
N GLN A 156 8.36 -17.80 16.72
CA GLN A 156 7.83 -19.04 16.15
C GLN A 156 8.65 -19.48 14.92
N ARG A 157 9.08 -18.52 14.07
CA ARG A 157 9.95 -18.81 12.94
C ARG A 157 11.30 -19.38 13.39
N GLN A 158 11.91 -18.78 14.42
CA GLN A 158 13.17 -19.31 14.99
C GLN A 158 13.03 -20.69 15.61
N LYS A 159 11.83 -21.06 16.05
CA LYS A 159 11.50 -22.41 16.55
C LYS A 159 11.09 -23.39 15.44
N GLU A 160 11.19 -22.96 14.19
CA GLU A 160 10.82 -23.74 13.00
C GLU A 160 9.36 -24.25 13.00
N THR A 161 8.47 -23.57 13.78
CA THR A 161 7.01 -23.83 13.74
C THR A 161 6.31 -23.03 12.67
N LEU A 162 7.00 -22.06 12.06
CA LEU A 162 6.55 -21.14 11.04
C LEU A 162 7.68 -20.96 10.01
N ASP A 163 7.39 -21.11 8.72
CA ASP A 163 8.40 -20.96 7.66
C ASP A 163 8.65 -19.50 7.28
N GLY A 164 7.65 -18.65 7.44
CA GLY A 164 7.78 -17.22 7.18
C GLY A 164 6.57 -16.39 7.54
N TYR A 165 6.75 -15.09 7.61
CA TYR A 165 5.66 -14.14 7.82
C TYR A 165 5.85 -12.87 7.00
N ILE A 166 4.74 -12.20 6.65
CA ILE A 166 4.74 -11.00 5.83
C ILE A 166 4.39 -9.79 6.72
N VAL A 167 5.27 -8.79 6.69
CA VAL A 167 5.08 -7.52 7.42
C VAL A 167 5.47 -6.33 6.57
N SER A 168 5.01 -5.13 6.95
CA SER A 168 5.47 -3.92 6.30
C SER A 168 6.99 -3.73 6.49
N ARG A 169 7.65 -3.18 5.48
CA ARG A 169 9.09 -2.86 5.56
C ARG A 169 9.39 -1.92 6.72
N GLY A 170 8.48 -0.99 7.03
CA GLY A 170 8.60 -0.08 8.18
C GLY A 170 8.66 -0.85 9.49
N LYS A 171 7.69 -1.73 9.74
CA LYS A 171 7.60 -2.54 10.96
C LYS A 171 8.83 -3.45 11.14
N HIS A 172 9.26 -4.11 10.04
CA HIS A 172 10.48 -4.91 10.09
C HIS A 172 11.72 -4.08 10.46
N ALA A 173 11.84 -2.84 9.93
CA ALA A 173 12.97 -1.96 10.22
C ALA A 173 12.99 -1.48 11.68
N ASP A 174 11.81 -1.24 12.28
CA ASP A 174 11.68 -0.79 13.66
C ASP A 174 12.06 -1.89 14.66
N LEU A 175 11.76 -3.14 14.35
CA LEU A 175 12.06 -4.30 15.21
C LEU A 175 13.54 -4.72 15.19
N LYS A 176 14.33 -4.19 14.24
CA LYS A 176 15.78 -4.48 14.09
C LYS A 176 16.13 -5.97 14.03
N PHE A 177 15.25 -6.79 13.50
CA PHE A 177 15.52 -8.22 13.34
C PHE A 177 16.69 -8.49 12.38
N LYS A 178 17.47 -9.51 12.68
CA LYS A 178 18.58 -9.98 11.81
C LYS A 178 18.14 -11.00 10.75
N ALA A 179 16.88 -11.42 10.80
CA ALA A 179 16.32 -12.39 9.87
C ALA A 179 16.43 -11.91 8.40
N ARG A 180 16.58 -12.85 7.50
CA ARG A 180 16.51 -12.59 6.05
C ARG A 180 15.15 -12.05 5.69
N ARG A 181 15.12 -11.10 4.76
CA ARG A 181 13.88 -10.52 4.25
C ARG A 181 13.90 -10.46 2.73
N HIS A 182 12.77 -10.74 2.13
CA HIS A 182 12.58 -10.71 0.70
C HIS A 182 11.51 -9.66 0.36
N THR A 183 11.86 -8.69 -0.46
CA THR A 183 10.96 -7.58 -0.80
C THR A 183 9.82 -8.07 -1.69
N LEU A 184 8.59 -7.76 -1.30
CA LEU A 184 7.36 -7.94 -2.06
C LEU A 184 6.95 -6.58 -2.63
N GLY A 185 7.12 -6.40 -3.93
CA GLY A 185 6.89 -5.11 -4.60
C GLY A 185 6.71 -5.27 -6.10
N LEU A 186 6.81 -4.18 -6.86
CA LEU A 186 6.51 -4.14 -8.29
C LEU A 186 7.45 -4.95 -9.19
N GLN A 187 8.59 -5.40 -8.70
CA GLN A 187 9.56 -6.24 -9.44
C GLN A 187 9.93 -5.69 -10.84
N ARG A 188 10.04 -4.37 -11.00
CA ARG A 188 10.31 -3.69 -12.27
C ARG A 188 11.59 -4.16 -12.99
N GLU A 189 12.57 -4.67 -12.23
CA GLU A 189 13.81 -5.19 -12.80
C GLU A 189 13.70 -6.63 -13.31
N ASN A 190 12.64 -7.31 -12.94
CA ASN A 190 12.40 -8.69 -13.35
C ASN A 190 10.90 -8.91 -13.64
N PRO A 191 10.46 -8.65 -14.89
CA PRO A 191 9.04 -8.77 -15.28
C PRO A 191 8.49 -10.21 -15.21
N GLU A 192 9.37 -11.23 -15.19
CA GLU A 192 8.94 -12.62 -15.04
C GLU A 192 8.52 -12.95 -13.60
N ARG A 193 8.89 -12.10 -12.61
CA ARG A 193 8.47 -12.28 -11.24
C ARG A 193 7.10 -11.68 -11.00
N ASN A 194 6.32 -12.36 -10.19
CA ASN A 194 5.06 -11.83 -9.72
C ASN A 194 5.26 -10.51 -8.97
N HIS A 195 4.52 -9.49 -9.37
CA HIS A 195 4.51 -8.20 -8.71
C HIS A 195 3.51 -8.17 -7.55
N PHE A 196 3.77 -7.30 -6.59
CA PHE A 196 2.89 -7.02 -5.45
C PHE A 196 2.60 -5.52 -5.45
N ILE A 197 1.37 -5.15 -5.79
CA ILE A 197 0.92 -3.77 -5.65
C ILE A 197 0.58 -3.54 -4.17
N PRO A 198 1.16 -2.51 -3.53
CA PRO A 198 0.93 -2.30 -2.11
C PRO A 198 -0.52 -1.92 -1.81
N PRO A 199 -0.98 -2.12 -0.57
CA PRO A 199 -2.21 -1.50 -0.09
C PRO A 199 -2.18 0.01 -0.31
N PRO A 200 -3.33 0.65 -0.60
CA PRO A 200 -3.38 2.09 -0.84
C PRO A 200 -2.85 2.90 0.34
N LEU A 201 -2.32 4.08 0.06
CA LEU A 201 -1.81 5.03 1.04
C LEU A 201 -0.59 4.54 1.85
N HIS A 202 -0.03 3.39 1.52
CA HIS A 202 1.11 2.83 2.25
C HIS A 202 2.41 3.62 1.99
N GLY A 203 3.16 3.86 3.06
CA GLY A 203 4.48 4.52 3.02
C GLY A 203 4.45 6.05 3.04
N PHE A 204 3.29 6.71 3.04
CA PHE A 204 3.22 8.17 3.17
C PHE A 204 3.26 8.62 4.63
N THR A 205 4.04 9.66 4.88
CA THR A 205 4.03 10.44 6.13
C THR A 205 3.51 11.83 5.81
N LEU A 206 2.41 12.18 6.41
CA LEU A 206 1.73 13.45 6.25
C LEU A 206 2.18 14.42 7.36
N LEU A 207 2.31 15.68 7.00
CA LEU A 207 2.38 16.80 7.92
C LEU A 207 1.00 17.46 7.93
N VAL A 208 0.33 17.34 9.05
CA VAL A 208 -1.01 17.88 9.28
C VAL A 208 -0.90 19.11 10.17
N SER A 209 -1.69 20.12 9.89
CA SER A 209 -1.78 21.34 10.69
C SER A 209 -3.21 21.86 10.71
N ARG A 210 -3.45 22.90 11.53
CA ARG A 210 -4.71 23.61 11.52
C ARG A 210 -4.94 24.28 10.16
N SER A 211 -6.21 24.37 9.78
CA SER A 211 -6.62 25.13 8.59
C SER A 211 -6.07 26.57 8.66
N GLY A 212 -5.48 27.03 7.56
CA GLY A 212 -4.85 28.36 7.49
C GLY A 212 -3.37 28.40 7.86
N PHE A 213 -2.77 27.28 8.26
CA PHE A 213 -1.30 27.20 8.44
C PHE A 213 -0.59 27.43 7.09
N PRO A 214 0.47 28.30 7.03
CA PRO A 214 1.16 28.61 5.79
C PRO A 214 2.00 27.43 5.30
N SER A 215 1.45 26.63 4.39
CA SER A 215 2.13 25.44 3.82
C SER A 215 3.50 25.74 3.21
N ALA A 216 3.70 26.97 2.71
CA ALA A 216 4.99 27.43 2.21
C ALA A 216 6.12 27.32 3.26
N SER A 217 5.79 27.43 4.55
CA SER A 217 6.77 27.33 5.65
C SER A 217 7.41 25.95 5.74
N VAL A 218 6.73 24.89 5.30
CA VAL A 218 7.22 23.51 5.39
C VAL A 218 7.59 22.91 4.03
N GLN A 219 7.38 23.64 2.94
CA GLN A 219 7.57 23.14 1.58
C GLN A 219 8.98 22.60 1.32
N SER A 220 10.00 23.19 1.95
CA SER A 220 11.40 22.75 1.78
C SER A 220 11.70 21.36 2.38
N MET A 221 10.80 20.82 3.21
CA MET A 221 10.87 19.47 3.80
C MET A 221 10.00 18.47 3.04
N CYS A 222 9.07 18.96 2.23
CA CYS A 222 8.05 18.15 1.57
C CYS A 222 8.49 17.74 0.17
N ASP A 223 7.90 16.65 -0.32
CA ASP A 223 8.07 16.15 -1.68
C ASP A 223 6.77 16.33 -2.45
N ASN A 224 6.81 17.13 -3.51
CA ASN A 224 5.64 17.43 -4.33
C ASN A 224 5.14 16.18 -5.08
N GLY A 225 6.04 15.28 -5.50
CA GLY A 225 5.68 14.02 -6.14
C GLY A 225 4.93 13.12 -5.17
N ALA A 226 5.41 13.01 -3.93
CA ALA A 226 4.71 12.27 -2.87
C ALA A 226 3.34 12.89 -2.53
N TYR A 227 3.25 14.23 -2.52
CA TYR A 227 1.98 14.93 -2.29
C TYR A 227 0.94 14.62 -3.38
N ILE A 228 1.33 14.71 -4.66
CA ILE A 228 0.46 14.37 -5.79
C ILE A 228 0.05 12.89 -5.72
N SER A 229 1.01 12.00 -5.50
CA SER A 229 0.75 10.55 -5.40
C SER A 229 -0.23 10.22 -4.26
N HIS A 230 -0.05 10.82 -3.08
CA HIS A 230 -0.96 10.66 -1.96
C HIS A 230 -2.38 11.10 -2.31
N ARG A 231 -2.55 12.31 -2.88
CA ARG A 231 -3.87 12.81 -3.27
C ARG A 231 -4.57 11.92 -4.28
N MET A 232 -3.81 11.37 -5.23
CA MET A 232 -4.35 10.48 -6.23
C MET A 232 -4.73 9.11 -5.67
N GLU A 233 -3.88 8.52 -4.81
CA GLU A 233 -4.24 7.26 -4.15
C GLU A 233 -5.49 7.43 -3.26
N ALA A 234 -5.62 8.55 -2.55
CA ALA A 234 -6.81 8.86 -1.77
C ALA A 234 -8.07 9.01 -2.65
N ALA A 235 -7.94 9.66 -3.81
CA ALA A 235 -9.04 9.82 -4.76
C ALA A 235 -9.45 8.49 -5.39
N PHE A 236 -8.49 7.64 -5.76
CA PHE A 236 -8.76 6.28 -6.23
C PHE A 236 -9.51 5.48 -5.19
N LEU A 237 -9.03 5.49 -3.94
CA LEU A 237 -9.63 4.74 -2.84
C LEU A 237 -11.07 5.21 -2.56
N ALA A 238 -11.33 6.52 -2.60
CA ALA A 238 -12.66 7.08 -2.43
C ALA A 238 -13.62 6.78 -3.61
N SER A 239 -13.09 6.33 -4.75
CA SER A 239 -13.86 6.06 -5.97
C SER A 239 -14.23 4.59 -6.13
N ILE A 240 -13.80 3.71 -5.24
CA ILE A 240 -14.15 2.29 -5.26
C ILE A 240 -15.01 1.93 -4.05
N PRO A 241 -15.86 0.90 -4.14
CA PRO A 241 -16.67 0.41 -3.02
C PRO A 241 -15.81 0.07 -1.78
N GLU A 242 -16.35 0.33 -0.60
CA GLU A 242 -15.61 0.13 0.66
C GLU A 242 -15.22 -1.32 0.88
N GLU A 243 -16.05 -2.26 0.44
CA GLU A 243 -15.82 -3.70 0.51
C GLU A 243 -14.56 -4.13 -0.26
N LEU A 244 -14.14 -3.34 -1.24
CA LEU A 244 -12.93 -3.59 -2.03
C LEU A 244 -11.66 -3.01 -1.42
N HIS A 245 -11.76 -2.11 -0.44
CA HIS A 245 -10.59 -1.40 0.11
C HIS A 245 -9.52 -2.35 0.65
N GLY A 246 -9.93 -3.44 1.31
CA GLY A 246 -9.01 -4.43 1.89
C GLY A 246 -8.34 -5.37 0.89
N ILE A 247 -8.89 -5.49 -0.33
CA ILE A 247 -8.46 -6.43 -1.36
C ILE A 247 -7.94 -5.77 -2.63
N THR A 248 -7.96 -4.43 -2.68
CA THR A 248 -7.46 -3.65 -3.82
C THR A 248 -6.13 -3.01 -3.49
N GLY A 249 -5.14 -3.28 -4.32
CA GLY A 249 -3.87 -2.57 -4.33
C GLY A 249 -3.98 -1.31 -5.17
N ILE A 250 -3.46 -0.19 -4.65
CA ILE A 250 -3.39 1.08 -5.38
C ILE A 250 -1.98 1.64 -5.20
N PHE A 251 -1.36 1.98 -6.31
CA PHE A 251 -0.02 2.54 -6.29
C PHE A 251 0.10 3.68 -7.30
N VAL A 252 0.52 4.83 -6.81
CA VAL A 252 0.81 6.01 -7.65
C VAL A 252 2.20 6.50 -7.34
N GLU A 253 3.02 6.71 -8.36
CA GLU A 253 4.39 7.19 -8.22
C GLU A 253 4.76 8.17 -9.32
N GLN A 254 5.44 9.26 -8.92
CA GLN A 254 6.05 10.18 -9.88
C GLN A 254 7.41 9.64 -10.31
N ARG A 255 7.60 9.44 -11.62
CA ARG A 255 8.81 8.85 -12.20
C ARG A 255 9.50 9.80 -13.19
N LYS A 256 10.83 9.73 -13.21
CA LYS A 256 11.63 10.42 -14.25
C LYS A 256 11.51 9.67 -15.57
N ILE A 257 11.33 10.40 -16.67
CA ILE A 257 11.27 9.83 -18.04
C ILE A 257 12.47 8.90 -18.31
N ALA A 258 13.67 9.31 -17.92
CA ALA A 258 14.87 8.50 -18.13
C ALA A 258 14.82 7.11 -17.44
N ALA A 259 14.09 6.98 -16.33
CA ALA A 259 13.88 5.70 -15.67
C ALA A 259 12.88 4.83 -16.45
N ILE A 260 11.78 5.44 -16.95
CA ILE A 260 10.77 4.76 -17.77
C ILE A 260 11.39 4.25 -19.07
N LEU A 261 12.14 5.10 -19.78
CA LEU A 261 12.80 4.71 -21.02
C LEU A 261 13.83 3.58 -20.84
N ARG A 262 14.58 3.59 -19.72
CA ARG A 262 15.51 2.48 -19.41
C ARG A 262 14.78 1.17 -19.17
N GLU A 263 13.64 1.22 -18.49
CA GLU A 263 12.82 0.04 -18.23
C GLU A 263 12.20 -0.48 -19.52
N ALA A 264 11.54 0.39 -20.31
CA ALA A 264 10.94 0.03 -21.58
C ALA A 264 11.94 -0.55 -22.57
N ASN A 265 13.16 0.02 -22.67
CA ASN A 265 14.22 -0.56 -23.48
C ASN A 265 14.69 -1.94 -23.00
N ARG A 266 14.70 -2.18 -21.68
CA ARG A 266 15.08 -3.47 -21.09
C ARG A 266 14.01 -4.54 -21.35
N SER A 267 12.75 -4.18 -21.18
CA SER A 267 11.61 -5.10 -21.36
C SER A 267 11.15 -5.21 -22.83
N GLN A 268 11.79 -4.47 -23.76
CA GLN A 268 11.37 -4.38 -25.16
C GLN A 268 9.89 -3.92 -25.30
N ASP A 269 9.48 -2.99 -24.44
CA ASP A 269 8.13 -2.40 -24.47
C ASP A 269 8.07 -1.26 -25.49
N ASP A 270 7.82 -1.64 -26.72
CA ASP A 270 7.74 -0.68 -27.85
C ASP A 270 6.55 0.29 -27.68
N GLN A 271 5.44 -0.13 -27.06
CA GLN A 271 4.29 0.73 -26.83
C GLN A 271 4.64 1.91 -25.91
N THR A 272 5.33 1.64 -24.80
CA THR A 272 5.82 2.72 -23.92
C THR A 272 6.84 3.60 -24.64
N LEU A 273 7.76 3.03 -25.43
CA LEU A 273 8.74 3.81 -26.19
C LEU A 273 8.04 4.72 -27.21
N GLU A 274 7.10 4.22 -27.99
CA GLU A 274 6.30 5.00 -28.94
C GLU A 274 5.42 6.06 -28.24
N GLY A 275 4.89 5.74 -27.08
CA GLY A 275 4.10 6.68 -26.26
C GLY A 275 4.93 7.88 -25.77
N VAL A 276 6.19 7.69 -25.43
CA VAL A 276 7.07 8.70 -24.86
C VAL A 276 7.90 9.44 -25.90
N LEU A 277 8.33 8.75 -26.98
CA LEU A 277 9.21 9.29 -28.02
C LEU A 277 8.45 9.62 -29.30
N ASP A 278 8.92 10.64 -30.01
CA ASP A 278 8.48 10.96 -31.36
C ASP A 278 9.22 10.10 -32.43
N VAL A 279 8.87 10.29 -33.70
CA VAL A 279 9.49 9.60 -34.83
C VAL A 279 11.02 9.84 -34.93
N ASN A 280 11.50 10.94 -34.37
CA ASN A 280 12.92 11.29 -34.30
C ASN A 280 13.60 10.82 -33.01
N LYS A 281 12.94 9.95 -32.23
CA LYS A 281 13.38 9.47 -30.90
C LYS A 281 13.61 10.58 -29.86
N LYS A 282 12.93 11.72 -30.02
CA LYS A 282 12.91 12.79 -29.03
C LYS A 282 11.72 12.65 -28.11
N ILE A 283 11.86 13.10 -26.87
CA ILE A 283 10.77 13.07 -25.88
C ILE A 283 9.66 14.02 -26.33
N LYS A 284 8.43 13.48 -26.52
CA LYS A 284 7.24 14.24 -26.96
C LYS A 284 6.85 15.35 -25.98
N ILE A 285 6.77 15.02 -24.70
CA ILE A 285 6.40 15.93 -23.61
C ILE A 285 7.47 15.85 -22.56
N ALA A 286 8.12 16.96 -22.25
CA ALA A 286 9.12 17.03 -21.20
C ALA A 286 8.49 16.93 -19.80
N GLY A 287 9.29 16.66 -18.77
CA GLY A 287 8.83 16.59 -17.38
C GLY A 287 8.62 15.18 -16.85
N PRO A 288 8.34 15.04 -15.56
CA PRO A 288 8.11 13.74 -14.94
C PRO A 288 6.80 13.11 -15.41
N ARG A 289 6.69 11.80 -15.22
CA ARG A 289 5.49 11.02 -15.47
C ARG A 289 4.88 10.56 -14.16
N LEU A 290 3.58 10.40 -14.17
CA LEU A 290 2.86 9.74 -13.10
C LEU A 290 2.49 8.34 -13.57
N GLU A 291 2.97 7.34 -12.84
CA GLU A 291 2.58 5.94 -13.00
C GLU A 291 1.47 5.65 -11.99
N MET A 292 0.36 5.10 -12.47
CA MET A 292 -0.82 4.74 -11.69
C MET A 292 -1.14 3.28 -11.94
N ARG A 293 -1.33 2.52 -10.87
CA ARG A 293 -1.71 1.09 -10.93
C ARG A 293 -2.78 0.79 -9.91
N MET A 294 -3.77 0.03 -10.33
CA MET A 294 -4.79 -0.55 -9.46
C MET A 294 -4.93 -2.03 -9.78
N GLU A 295 -5.10 -2.86 -8.76
CA GLU A 295 -5.47 -4.26 -8.96
C GLU A 295 -6.30 -4.78 -7.80
N THR A 296 -7.24 -5.67 -8.10
CA THR A 296 -7.93 -6.50 -7.12
C THR A 296 -7.88 -7.96 -7.56
N LEU A 297 -7.90 -8.88 -6.60
CA LEU A 297 -7.81 -10.30 -6.87
C LEU A 297 -8.95 -11.04 -6.18
N ASN A 298 -9.40 -12.15 -6.78
CA ASN A 298 -10.28 -13.08 -6.11
C ASN A 298 -9.56 -13.79 -4.94
N HIS A 299 -10.32 -14.53 -4.12
CA HIS A 299 -9.79 -15.19 -2.94
C HIS A 299 -8.62 -16.14 -3.25
N SER A 300 -8.72 -16.91 -4.31
CA SER A 300 -7.66 -17.85 -4.72
C SER A 300 -6.44 -17.21 -5.37
N GLY A 301 -6.52 -15.94 -5.74
CA GLY A 301 -5.46 -15.24 -6.47
C GLY A 301 -5.37 -15.62 -7.96
N THR A 302 -6.28 -16.44 -8.47
CA THR A 302 -6.25 -16.94 -9.86
C THR A 302 -6.79 -15.94 -10.88
N VAL A 303 -7.63 -15.00 -10.42
CA VAL A 303 -8.23 -13.97 -11.26
C VAL A 303 -7.84 -12.60 -10.71
N THR A 304 -7.37 -11.74 -11.58
CA THR A 304 -6.94 -10.36 -11.25
C THR A 304 -7.63 -9.37 -12.18
N ALA A 305 -8.34 -8.39 -11.64
CA ALA A 305 -8.70 -7.18 -12.36
C ALA A 305 -7.63 -6.13 -12.11
N GLY A 306 -7.03 -5.60 -13.17
CA GLY A 306 -5.99 -4.58 -13.03
C GLY A 306 -6.06 -3.55 -14.14
N ALA A 307 -5.80 -2.29 -13.79
CA ALA A 307 -5.67 -1.19 -14.72
C ALA A 307 -4.42 -0.37 -14.37
N GLU A 308 -3.67 0.02 -15.39
CA GLU A 308 -2.47 0.83 -15.20
C GLU A 308 -2.33 1.89 -16.30
N ARG A 309 -1.69 3.00 -15.94
CA ARG A 309 -1.39 4.07 -16.87
C ARG A 309 -0.16 4.86 -16.47
N VAL A 310 0.59 5.28 -17.48
CA VAL A 310 1.69 6.24 -17.33
C VAL A 310 1.35 7.48 -18.16
N CYS A 311 1.27 8.65 -17.52
CA CYS A 311 0.94 9.90 -18.21
C CYS A 311 1.80 11.07 -17.71
N PRO A 312 1.89 12.20 -18.44
CA PRO A 312 2.45 13.44 -17.92
C PRO A 312 1.72 13.88 -16.63
N VAL A 313 2.44 14.53 -15.72
CA VAL A 313 1.84 15.02 -14.45
C VAL A 313 0.68 15.99 -14.73
N GLU A 314 0.80 16.80 -15.79
CA GLU A 314 -0.22 17.77 -16.22
C GLU A 314 -1.54 17.08 -16.65
N GLU A 315 -1.46 15.84 -17.12
CA GLU A 315 -2.59 15.03 -17.56
C GLU A 315 -3.08 14.06 -16.48
N SER A 316 -2.57 14.17 -15.24
CA SER A 316 -2.81 13.21 -14.17
C SER A 316 -4.29 12.97 -13.86
N HIS A 317 -5.10 14.03 -13.88
CA HIS A 317 -6.56 13.90 -13.65
C HIS A 317 -7.24 13.06 -14.73
N MET A 318 -6.95 13.32 -16.01
CA MET A 318 -7.48 12.52 -17.12
C MET A 318 -6.96 11.09 -17.06
N GLY A 319 -5.70 10.91 -16.72
CA GLY A 319 -5.09 9.60 -16.48
C GLY A 319 -5.83 8.81 -15.41
N MET A 320 -6.14 9.44 -14.28
CA MET A 320 -6.92 8.85 -13.18
C MET A 320 -8.32 8.43 -13.64
N VAL A 321 -9.05 9.32 -14.32
CA VAL A 321 -10.41 9.01 -14.82
C VAL A 321 -10.38 7.79 -15.76
N ASN A 322 -9.38 7.70 -16.63
CA ASN A 322 -9.26 6.57 -17.55
C ASN A 322 -8.95 5.25 -16.80
N VAL A 323 -8.02 5.27 -15.82
CA VAL A 323 -7.72 4.08 -15.00
C VAL A 323 -8.96 3.61 -14.23
N LEU A 324 -9.69 4.53 -13.60
CA LEU A 324 -10.93 4.20 -12.89
C LEU A 324 -11.98 3.60 -13.82
N ARG A 325 -12.16 4.19 -15.00
CA ARG A 325 -13.12 3.68 -15.98
C ARG A 325 -12.78 2.26 -16.43
N GLU A 326 -11.53 2.02 -16.78
CA GLU A 326 -11.05 0.68 -17.16
C GLU A 326 -11.22 -0.31 -16.02
N PHE A 327 -10.85 0.09 -14.81
CA PHE A 327 -10.96 -0.75 -13.62
C PHE A 327 -12.43 -1.09 -13.30
N HIS A 328 -13.35 -0.13 -13.34
CA HIS A 328 -14.77 -0.37 -13.11
C HIS A 328 -15.38 -1.31 -14.14
N ILE A 329 -15.04 -1.16 -15.43
CA ILE A 329 -15.50 -2.09 -16.48
C ILE A 329 -15.05 -3.52 -16.16
N LEU A 330 -13.79 -3.70 -15.77
CA LEU A 330 -13.26 -5.02 -15.41
C LEU A 330 -13.94 -5.57 -14.15
N LEU A 331 -14.16 -4.73 -13.14
CA LEU A 331 -14.88 -5.12 -11.93
C LEU A 331 -16.30 -5.56 -12.24
N ASP A 332 -17.04 -4.78 -13.02
CA ASP A 332 -18.42 -5.14 -13.41
C ASP A 332 -18.47 -6.49 -14.12
N MET A 333 -17.51 -6.74 -15.01
CA MET A 333 -17.41 -8.03 -15.69
C MET A 333 -17.09 -9.19 -14.75
N MET A 334 -16.34 -8.94 -13.67
CA MET A 334 -15.90 -9.98 -12.74
C MET A 334 -16.87 -10.22 -11.59
N LEU A 335 -17.64 -9.18 -11.20
CA LEU A 335 -18.62 -9.26 -10.12
C LEU A 335 -19.97 -9.78 -10.58
N ASN A 336 -20.32 -9.59 -11.84
CA ASN A 336 -21.58 -10.06 -12.38
C ASN A 336 -21.49 -11.56 -12.68
N GLU A 337 -22.59 -12.27 -12.39
CA GLU A 337 -22.79 -13.61 -12.91
C GLU A 337 -22.77 -13.54 -14.45
N HIS A 338 -22.01 -14.42 -15.06
CA HIS A 338 -22.02 -14.49 -16.51
C HIS A 338 -23.40 -14.96 -16.97
N PRO A 339 -24.15 -14.16 -17.75
CA PRO A 339 -25.41 -14.63 -18.31
C PRO A 339 -25.12 -15.93 -19.07
N GLU A 340 -26.02 -16.89 -18.94
CA GLU A 340 -25.98 -18.10 -19.74
C GLU A 340 -25.86 -17.67 -21.20
N ILE A 341 -24.75 -17.97 -21.83
CA ILE A 341 -24.70 -17.92 -23.27
C ILE A 341 -25.58 -19.07 -23.72
N PRO A 342 -26.76 -18.83 -24.36
CA PRO A 342 -27.60 -19.90 -24.87
C PRO A 342 -26.71 -20.71 -25.80
N ARG A 343 -26.24 -21.86 -25.33
CA ARG A 343 -25.52 -22.76 -26.22
C ARG A 343 -26.57 -23.37 -27.13
N GLN A 344 -26.60 -22.99 -28.36
CA GLN A 344 -27.46 -23.55 -29.41
C GLN A 344 -27.13 -25.02 -29.71
N HIS A 345 -26.51 -25.73 -28.82
CA HIS A 345 -26.25 -27.17 -28.93
C HIS A 345 -27.37 -27.96 -28.26
N ILE A 346 -28.32 -28.34 -29.08
CA ILE A 346 -29.35 -29.32 -28.77
C ILE A 346 -28.68 -30.58 -28.22
N GLY A 347 -28.96 -30.93 -26.94
CA GLY A 347 -28.59 -32.20 -26.37
C GLY A 347 -27.50 -32.18 -25.27
N LEU A 348 -27.10 -31.02 -24.72
CA LEU A 348 -26.27 -30.99 -23.51
C LEU A 348 -27.15 -31.12 -22.25
N PRO A 349 -26.72 -31.89 -21.21
CA PRO A 349 -27.42 -31.98 -19.94
C PRO A 349 -27.57 -30.60 -19.28
N ASP A 350 -28.66 -30.40 -18.52
CA ASP A 350 -28.99 -29.16 -17.82
C ASP A 350 -27.88 -28.72 -16.83
N GLU A 351 -27.03 -29.62 -16.40
CA GLU A 351 -25.85 -29.34 -15.57
C GLU A 351 -24.85 -28.37 -16.22
N PHE A 352 -24.89 -28.22 -17.54
CA PHE A 352 -24.05 -27.28 -18.30
C PHE A 352 -24.76 -25.95 -18.61
N SER A 353 -26.02 -25.81 -18.22
CA SER A 353 -26.82 -24.59 -18.39
C SER A 353 -26.83 -23.68 -17.15
N MET A 354 -26.15 -24.06 -16.06
CA MET A 354 -26.08 -23.24 -14.86
C MET A 354 -25.26 -21.94 -15.08
N ALA A 355 -25.80 -20.86 -14.57
CA ALA A 355 -25.07 -19.59 -14.52
C ALA A 355 -23.70 -19.79 -13.83
N ARG A 356 -22.65 -19.26 -14.43
CA ARG A 356 -21.33 -19.36 -13.81
C ARG A 356 -21.27 -18.37 -12.63
N PRO A 357 -20.74 -18.79 -11.47
CA PRO A 357 -20.58 -17.88 -10.35
C PRO A 357 -19.67 -16.70 -10.74
N PRO A 358 -19.80 -15.55 -10.06
CA PRO A 358 -18.95 -14.41 -10.29
C PRO A 358 -17.48 -14.78 -10.13
N LEU A 359 -16.61 -14.25 -10.98
CA LEU A 359 -15.16 -14.50 -10.94
C LEU A 359 -14.52 -13.89 -9.68
N LEU A 360 -15.07 -12.77 -9.22
CA LEU A 360 -14.68 -12.11 -7.99
C LEU A 360 -15.78 -12.34 -6.94
N ASP A 361 -15.56 -13.29 -6.04
CA ASP A 361 -16.45 -13.56 -4.92
C ASP A 361 -16.12 -12.64 -3.74
N LEU A 362 -17.04 -11.73 -3.40
CA LEU A 362 -16.92 -10.82 -2.27
C LEU A 362 -17.51 -11.41 -0.97
N THR A 363 -18.33 -12.44 -1.06
CA THR A 363 -19.04 -13.01 0.11
C THR A 363 -18.08 -13.62 1.14
N THR A 364 -16.93 -14.09 0.72
CA THR A 364 -15.89 -14.65 1.61
C THR A 364 -15.19 -13.61 2.50
N VAL A 365 -15.43 -12.33 2.30
CA VAL A 365 -14.89 -11.27 3.17
C VAL A 365 -15.72 -11.10 4.45
N HIS A 366 -17.01 -11.47 4.40
CA HIS A 366 -17.95 -11.28 5.52
C HIS A 366 -18.25 -12.53 6.36
N SER A 367 -17.86 -13.72 5.91
CA SER A 367 -18.15 -14.96 6.65
C SER A 367 -17.32 -15.15 7.93
N ALA A 368 -16.31 -14.31 8.18
CA ALA A 368 -15.54 -14.35 9.41
C ALA A 368 -16.13 -13.50 10.56
N SER A 369 -17.18 -12.69 10.30
CA SER A 369 -17.74 -11.78 11.29
C SER A 369 -19.21 -12.04 11.67
N SER A 370 -19.85 -13.10 11.13
CA SER A 370 -21.27 -13.38 11.38
C SER A 370 -21.56 -14.72 12.06
N GLU A 371 -20.57 -15.39 12.63
CA GLU A 371 -20.76 -16.58 13.48
C GLU A 371 -20.47 -16.32 14.97
N GLU A 372 -20.68 -15.10 15.45
CA GLU A 372 -20.79 -14.80 16.89
C GLU A 372 -22.09 -14.02 17.13
N GLU A 373 -23.20 -14.71 17.23
CA GLU A 373 -24.34 -14.39 18.08
C GLU A 373 -24.71 -15.58 18.99
#